data_5428299d7da71ab646a5692b1b3b9d75
#
_entry.id   5428299d7da71ab646a5692b1b3b9d75
#
_cell.length_a   1.000
_cell.length_b   1.000
_cell.length_c   1.000
_cell.angle_alpha   90.00
_cell.angle_beta   90.00
_cell.angle_gamma   90.00
#
_symmetry.space_group_name_H-M   'P 1'
#
loop_
_entity.id
_entity.type
_entity.pdbx_description
1 polymer ?
#
loop_
_entity_poly.entity_id
_entity_poly.type
_entity_poly.pdbx_seq_one_letter_code
_entity_poly.pdbx_strand_id
1 'polypeptide(L)'
;MTFRRLFAATSLIVCLGLSSAMVAQQAKTPTADEILHRLEANLNHYDKSLPSLFCDEQVVSRVEPGASNRDTVTDSVFHLRRMANPDHTTALVESREIKRVNGKPASSQDMKGPSLLSGVFEGGLAVVSLNQRGCMRYTLERIKAGHPTERYVIHFSTRLNQQNIQDCLLQEKSKGRVFIDPATMEITHLELTTPRHVIIPGSAYARAVVGKRELTVDYAPVVLDGDTFWMPSTITSRSVSGSDTFHPTLWSYRATYRNYHRLEVKWRIVPGSEPTSQKRDVGHPGS
;
A
#
# COMPACT_ATOMS: atom_id res chain seq x y z
N MET A 1 51.13 -46.27 -73.61
CA MET A 1 49.98 -47.04 -73.17
C MET A 1 50.15 -47.37 -71.74
N THR A 2 49.57 -46.62 -70.83
CA THR A 2 49.72 -46.79 -69.41
C THR A 2 48.39 -46.45 -68.70
N PHE A 3 47.75 -47.51 -68.21
CA PHE A 3 46.47 -47.42 -67.45
C PHE A 3 46.79 -46.93 -66.01
N ARG A 4 46.20 -45.84 -65.61
CA ARG A 4 46.15 -45.42 -64.21
C ARG A 4 44.79 -45.71 -63.64
N ARG A 5 44.75 -46.58 -62.64
CA ARG A 5 43.55 -46.90 -61.83
C ARG A 5 43.40 -45.84 -60.75
N LEU A 6 42.27 -45.16 -60.75
CA LEU A 6 41.79 -44.28 -59.67
C LEU A 6 41.16 -45.17 -58.58
N PHE A 7 41.67 -45.06 -57.36
CA PHE A 7 41.01 -45.58 -56.14
C PHE A 7 40.12 -44.48 -55.58
N ALA A 8 38.79 -44.75 -55.56
CA ALA A 8 37.84 -43.90 -54.85
C ALA A 8 37.78 -44.37 -53.39
N ALA A 9 38.24 -43.49 -52.49
CA ALA A 9 38.11 -43.66 -51.04
C ALA A 9 36.77 -43.10 -50.60
N THR A 10 35.84 -43.96 -50.19
CA THR A 10 34.52 -43.60 -49.63
C THR A 10 34.69 -43.35 -48.14
N SER A 11 34.74 -42.05 -47.74
CA SER A 11 34.70 -41.63 -46.32
C SER A 11 33.29 -41.71 -45.81
N LEU A 12 33.03 -42.67 -44.91
CA LEU A 12 31.79 -42.81 -44.20
C LEU A 12 31.82 -41.86 -42.99
N ILE A 13 31.17 -40.70 -43.08
CA ILE A 13 30.98 -39.77 -41.92
C ILE A 13 29.83 -40.30 -41.06
N VAL A 14 30.14 -40.88 -39.93
CA VAL A 14 29.17 -41.26 -38.88
C VAL A 14 28.85 -39.99 -38.10
N CYS A 15 27.78 -39.32 -38.41
CA CYS A 15 27.22 -38.24 -37.55
C CYS A 15 26.57 -38.87 -36.31
N LEU A 16 27.33 -38.95 -35.23
CA LEU A 16 26.80 -39.19 -33.87
C LEU A 16 25.98 -37.97 -33.44
N GLY A 17 24.67 -38.01 -33.68
CA GLY A 17 23.74 -37.05 -33.14
C GLY A 17 23.67 -37.15 -31.62
N LEU A 18 24.38 -36.27 -30.93
CA LEU A 18 24.21 -36.02 -29.50
C LEU A 18 22.86 -35.29 -29.33
N SER A 19 21.78 -36.05 -29.18
CA SER A 19 20.49 -35.54 -28.72
C SER A 19 20.65 -35.12 -27.28
N SER A 20 21.02 -33.85 -27.08
CA SER A 20 20.95 -33.19 -25.76
C SER A 20 19.47 -33.13 -25.37
N ALA A 21 19.01 -34.14 -24.65
CA ALA A 21 17.74 -34.04 -23.96
C ALA A 21 17.83 -32.91 -22.96
N MET A 22 17.37 -31.71 -23.36
CA MET A 22 17.09 -30.63 -22.41
C MET A 22 15.97 -31.18 -21.50
N VAL A 23 16.36 -31.72 -20.36
CA VAL A 23 15.48 -31.96 -19.25
C VAL A 23 15.01 -30.57 -18.84
N ALA A 24 13.84 -30.18 -19.30
CA ALA A 24 13.15 -28.99 -18.82
C ALA A 24 12.95 -29.18 -17.32
N GLN A 25 13.85 -28.61 -16.53
CA GLN A 25 13.77 -28.60 -15.09
C GLN A 25 12.43 -27.89 -14.78
N GLN A 26 11.41 -28.68 -14.42
CA GLN A 26 10.14 -28.13 -13.97
C GLN A 26 10.44 -27.18 -12.81
N ALA A 27 10.36 -25.88 -13.07
CA ALA A 27 10.58 -24.87 -12.07
C ALA A 27 9.63 -25.16 -10.90
N LYS A 28 10.21 -25.50 -9.76
CA LYS A 28 9.46 -25.79 -8.54
C LYS A 28 8.58 -24.59 -8.21
N THR A 29 7.27 -24.81 -8.10
CA THR A 29 6.32 -23.77 -7.69
C THR A 29 6.76 -23.21 -6.33
N PRO A 30 6.95 -21.89 -6.21
CA PRO A 30 7.37 -21.30 -4.95
C PRO A 30 6.30 -21.47 -3.87
N THR A 31 6.72 -21.58 -2.62
CA THR A 31 5.84 -21.58 -1.45
C THR A 31 5.42 -20.16 -1.09
N ALA A 32 4.34 -20.01 -0.30
CA ALA A 32 3.94 -18.70 0.23
C ALA A 32 5.10 -18.01 0.98
N ASP A 33 5.86 -18.79 1.73
CA ASP A 33 7.02 -18.32 2.50
C ASP A 33 8.13 -17.77 1.62
N GLU A 34 8.48 -18.46 0.55
CA GLU A 34 9.50 -18.01 -0.42
C GLU A 34 9.06 -16.71 -1.11
N ILE A 35 7.76 -16.56 -1.45
CA ILE A 35 7.21 -15.35 -2.03
C ILE A 35 7.26 -14.19 -1.03
N LEU A 36 6.84 -14.41 0.21
CA LEU A 36 6.86 -13.39 1.26
C LEU A 36 8.28 -12.91 1.58
N HIS A 37 9.26 -13.81 1.60
CA HIS A 37 10.66 -13.41 1.78
C HIS A 37 11.20 -12.54 0.63
N ARG A 38 10.81 -12.84 -0.60
CA ARG A 38 11.21 -12.01 -1.75
C ARG A 38 10.49 -10.66 -1.73
N LEU A 39 9.22 -10.65 -1.37
CA LEU A 39 8.43 -9.42 -1.22
C LEU A 39 8.99 -8.50 -0.13
N GLU A 40 9.49 -9.06 0.98
CA GLU A 40 10.07 -8.27 2.08
C GLU A 40 11.24 -7.38 1.64
N ALA A 41 12.01 -7.81 0.63
CA ALA A 41 13.07 -6.97 0.07
C ALA A 41 12.51 -5.67 -0.54
N ASN A 42 11.40 -5.76 -1.27
CA ASN A 42 10.70 -4.61 -1.83
C ASN A 42 10.10 -3.73 -0.72
N LEU A 43 9.45 -4.32 0.28
CA LEU A 43 8.89 -3.58 1.42
C LEU A 43 9.99 -2.80 2.17
N ASN A 44 11.14 -3.43 2.41
CA ASN A 44 12.29 -2.77 3.01
C ASN A 44 12.88 -1.66 2.13
N HIS A 45 12.85 -1.84 0.81
CA HIS A 45 13.25 -0.78 -0.12
C HIS A 45 12.31 0.42 -0.01
N TYR A 46 11.00 0.20 0.02
CA TYR A 46 10.01 1.24 0.26
C TYR A 46 10.27 2.00 1.55
N ASP A 47 10.40 1.27 2.65
CA ASP A 47 10.61 1.86 3.96
C ASP A 47 11.86 2.74 4.01
N LYS A 48 12.92 2.37 3.32
CA LYS A 48 14.20 3.10 3.32
C LYS A 48 14.29 4.20 2.27
N SER A 49 13.70 3.99 1.09
CA SER A 49 14.03 4.78 -0.11
C SER A 49 12.88 5.65 -0.61
N LEU A 50 11.62 5.38 -0.23
CA LEU A 50 10.50 6.20 -0.67
C LEU A 50 10.68 7.65 -0.20
N PRO A 51 10.82 8.63 -1.12
CA PRO A 51 11.03 10.02 -0.74
C PRO A 51 9.74 10.63 -0.17
N SER A 52 9.85 11.78 0.49
CA SER A 52 8.68 12.62 0.72
C SER A 52 8.06 13.01 -0.61
N LEU A 53 6.74 12.91 -0.73
CA LEU A 53 6.03 13.12 -1.98
C LEU A 53 4.70 13.84 -1.76
N PHE A 54 4.12 14.30 -2.85
CA PHE A 54 2.73 14.74 -2.91
C PHE A 54 2.09 14.24 -4.21
N CYS A 55 0.75 14.15 -4.21
CA CYS A 55 -0.03 13.80 -5.39
C CYS A 55 -1.43 14.41 -5.32
N ASP A 56 -2.12 14.42 -6.46
CA ASP A 56 -3.52 14.77 -6.52
C ASP A 56 -4.37 13.62 -5.97
N GLU A 57 -5.25 13.91 -5.04
CA GLU A 57 -6.22 12.97 -4.47
C GLU A 57 -7.64 13.46 -4.76
N GLN A 58 -8.47 12.60 -5.32
CA GLN A 58 -9.90 12.83 -5.42
C GLN A 58 -10.64 11.72 -4.66
N VAL A 59 -11.48 12.11 -3.72
CA VAL A 59 -12.31 11.20 -2.93
C VAL A 59 -13.77 11.41 -3.25
N VAL A 60 -14.44 10.34 -3.67
CA VAL A 60 -15.89 10.28 -3.78
C VAL A 60 -16.42 9.47 -2.61
N SER A 61 -17.20 10.08 -1.74
CA SER A 61 -17.77 9.45 -0.55
C SER A 61 -19.29 9.50 -0.56
N ARG A 62 -19.92 8.44 -0.01
CA ARG A 62 -21.36 8.29 0.09
C ARG A 62 -21.76 7.77 1.46
N VAL A 63 -22.87 8.26 1.99
CA VAL A 63 -23.48 7.78 3.23
C VAL A 63 -24.92 7.34 2.93
N GLU A 64 -25.28 6.11 3.34
CA GLU A 64 -26.61 5.50 3.15
C GLU A 64 -27.13 4.93 4.50
N PRO A 65 -28.40 5.05 4.85
CA PRO A 65 -29.41 5.90 4.27
C PRO A 65 -29.24 7.36 4.74
N GLY A 66 -29.45 8.29 3.86
CA GLY A 66 -29.43 9.72 4.16
C GLY A 66 -30.48 10.45 3.36
N ALA A 67 -31.01 11.55 3.89
CA ALA A 67 -32.01 12.39 3.20
C ALA A 67 -31.50 12.95 1.84
N SER A 68 -30.21 12.91 1.62
CA SER A 68 -29.57 13.19 0.34
C SER A 68 -28.61 12.09 -0.01
N ASN A 69 -29.03 11.17 -0.84
CA ASN A 69 -28.21 10.13 -1.46
C ASN A 69 -27.22 10.75 -2.47
N ARG A 70 -26.49 11.79 -2.05
CA ARG A 70 -25.56 12.54 -2.89
C ARG A 70 -24.14 12.18 -2.54
N ASP A 71 -23.36 11.93 -3.56
CA ASP A 71 -21.92 11.78 -3.42
C ASP A 71 -21.30 13.10 -2.99
N THR A 72 -20.36 13.05 -2.07
CA THR A 72 -19.47 14.15 -1.75
C THR A 72 -18.15 13.93 -2.47
N VAL A 73 -17.77 14.84 -3.33
CA VAL A 73 -16.52 14.83 -4.05
C VAL A 73 -15.56 15.79 -3.38
N THR A 74 -14.42 15.29 -2.92
CA THR A 74 -13.35 16.07 -2.30
C THR A 74 -12.10 15.99 -3.17
N ASP A 75 -11.59 17.14 -3.62
CA ASP A 75 -10.30 17.25 -4.28
C ASP A 75 -9.28 17.81 -3.28
N SER A 76 -8.17 17.11 -3.12
CA SER A 76 -7.09 17.45 -2.20
C SER A 76 -5.72 17.23 -2.80
N VAL A 77 -4.70 17.84 -2.21
CA VAL A 77 -3.32 17.44 -2.37
C VAL A 77 -2.98 16.53 -1.20
N PHE A 78 -2.67 15.28 -1.51
CA PHE A 78 -2.17 14.31 -0.54
C PHE A 78 -0.67 14.50 -0.39
N HIS A 79 -0.18 14.49 0.84
CA HIS A 79 1.23 14.57 1.17
C HIS A 79 1.64 13.36 1.99
N LEU A 80 2.74 12.74 1.60
CA LEU A 80 3.43 11.71 2.39
C LEU A 80 4.82 12.25 2.73
N ARG A 81 5.08 12.51 4.00
CA ARG A 81 6.34 13.08 4.48
C ARG A 81 7.12 12.07 5.28
N ARG A 82 8.37 11.89 4.93
CA ARG A 82 9.32 11.15 5.76
C ARG A 82 9.82 12.07 6.86
N MET A 83 9.54 11.72 8.10
CA MET A 83 9.94 12.49 9.28
C MET A 83 10.88 11.67 10.15
N ALA A 84 11.94 12.30 10.65
CA ALA A 84 12.82 11.68 11.64
C ALA A 84 12.17 11.78 13.03
N ASN A 85 12.13 10.67 13.73
CA ASN A 85 11.73 10.62 15.14
C ASN A 85 12.91 10.97 16.05
N PRO A 86 12.67 11.32 17.32
CA PRO A 86 13.73 11.60 18.28
C PRO A 86 14.69 10.43 18.53
N ASP A 87 14.26 9.20 18.30
CA ASP A 87 15.05 7.97 18.43
C ASP A 87 15.85 7.62 17.16
N HIS A 88 15.96 8.54 16.21
CA HIS A 88 16.60 8.39 14.90
C HIS A 88 15.91 7.39 13.94
N THR A 89 14.75 6.87 14.29
CA THR A 89 13.90 6.16 13.32
C THR A 89 13.20 7.15 12.40
N THR A 90 12.69 6.67 11.25
CA THR A 90 11.88 7.48 10.34
C THR A 90 10.47 6.94 10.28
N ALA A 91 9.50 7.85 10.21
CA ALA A 91 8.09 7.53 9.99
C ALA A 91 7.58 8.25 8.74
N LEU A 92 6.63 7.61 8.05
CA LEU A 92 5.88 8.23 6.97
C LEU A 92 4.62 8.86 7.56
N VAL A 93 4.44 10.15 7.36
CA VAL A 93 3.31 10.92 7.90
C VAL A 93 2.43 11.39 6.77
N GLU A 94 1.18 10.94 6.79
CA GLU A 94 0.16 11.34 5.83
C GLU A 94 -0.51 12.66 6.25
N SER A 95 -0.71 13.56 5.29
CA SER A 95 -1.52 14.76 5.47
C SER A 95 -2.24 15.13 4.17
N ARG A 96 -3.34 15.90 4.30
CA ARG A 96 -4.16 16.31 3.16
C ARG A 96 -4.43 17.80 3.23
N GLU A 97 -4.21 18.46 2.10
CA GLU A 97 -4.63 19.84 1.89
C GLU A 97 -5.85 19.85 0.99
N ILE A 98 -7.03 20.09 1.57
CA ILE A 98 -8.28 20.11 0.83
C ILE A 98 -8.37 21.37 0.01
N LYS A 99 -8.66 21.22 -1.28
CA LYS A 99 -8.78 22.32 -2.23
C LYS A 99 -10.23 22.63 -2.58
N ARG A 100 -11.06 21.58 -2.74
CA ARG A 100 -12.46 21.71 -3.13
C ARG A 100 -13.32 20.64 -2.48
N VAL A 101 -14.56 20.99 -2.21
CA VAL A 101 -15.64 20.05 -1.85
C VAL A 101 -16.83 20.33 -2.78
N ASN A 102 -17.25 19.31 -3.53
CA ASN A 102 -18.31 19.41 -4.55
C ASN A 102 -18.06 20.56 -5.54
N GLY A 103 -16.80 20.69 -5.99
CA GLY A 103 -16.36 21.70 -6.94
C GLY A 103 -16.21 23.11 -6.38
N LYS A 104 -16.57 23.36 -5.12
CA LYS A 104 -16.42 24.67 -4.46
C LYS A 104 -15.11 24.70 -3.66
N PRO A 105 -14.39 25.83 -3.66
CA PRO A 105 -13.23 26.01 -2.80
C PRO A 105 -13.58 25.71 -1.34
N ALA A 106 -12.72 24.98 -0.68
CA ALA A 106 -12.91 24.57 0.71
C ALA A 106 -11.56 24.39 1.40
N SER A 107 -11.55 24.36 2.72
CA SER A 107 -10.40 24.07 3.54
C SER A 107 -10.60 22.76 4.30
N SER A 108 -9.55 22.28 4.97
CA SER A 108 -9.62 21.07 5.80
C SER A 108 -10.63 21.19 6.95
N GLN A 109 -10.99 22.42 7.35
CA GLN A 109 -12.01 22.68 8.38
C GLN A 109 -13.44 22.50 7.88
N ASP A 110 -13.64 22.56 6.56
CA ASP A 110 -14.97 22.48 5.93
C ASP A 110 -15.40 21.03 5.66
N MET A 111 -14.54 20.05 5.95
CA MET A 111 -14.86 18.64 5.73
C MET A 111 -16.00 18.17 6.62
N LYS A 112 -17.10 17.82 5.97
CA LYS A 112 -18.24 17.13 6.57
C LYS A 112 -18.42 15.81 5.84
N GLY A 113 -18.37 14.70 6.58
CA GLY A 113 -18.60 13.39 6.00
C GLY A 113 -17.65 12.31 6.54
N PRO A 114 -17.67 11.11 5.93
CA PRO A 114 -16.78 10.04 6.34
C PRO A 114 -15.34 10.53 6.29
N SER A 115 -14.65 10.42 7.43
CA SER A 115 -13.24 10.79 7.50
C SER A 115 -12.43 9.92 6.53
N LEU A 116 -11.55 10.55 5.79
CA LEU A 116 -10.56 9.85 4.99
C LEU A 116 -9.74 8.95 5.92
N LEU A 117 -9.56 7.69 5.56
CA LEU A 117 -8.73 6.80 6.36
C LEU A 117 -7.29 7.29 6.27
N SER A 118 -6.69 7.55 7.43
CA SER A 118 -5.24 7.72 7.56
C SER A 118 -4.57 6.36 7.70
N GLY A 119 -3.32 6.26 7.30
CA GLY A 119 -2.52 5.04 7.42
C GLY A 119 -2.85 3.93 6.42
N VAL A 120 -3.78 4.13 5.48
CA VAL A 120 -4.11 3.12 4.46
C VAL A 120 -3.03 3.04 3.40
N PHE A 121 -2.35 4.15 3.15
CA PHE A 121 -1.30 4.23 2.14
C PHE A 121 -0.11 3.31 2.46
N GLU A 122 0.32 3.31 3.72
CA GLU A 122 1.40 2.48 4.24
C GLU A 122 0.87 1.14 4.79
N GLY A 123 -0.23 1.17 5.54
CA GLY A 123 -0.78 0.01 6.25
C GLY A 123 -1.23 -1.13 5.35
N GLY A 124 -1.59 -0.83 4.09
CA GLY A 124 -1.95 -1.86 3.11
C GLY A 124 -0.79 -2.82 2.82
N LEU A 125 0.42 -2.33 2.74
CA LEU A 125 1.63 -3.13 2.51
C LEU A 125 2.07 -3.89 3.77
N ALA A 126 1.87 -3.31 4.94
CA ALA A 126 2.33 -3.88 6.20
C ALA A 126 1.68 -5.22 6.55
N VAL A 127 0.48 -5.54 6.04
CA VAL A 127 -0.20 -6.83 6.31
C VAL A 127 0.57 -8.04 5.81
N VAL A 128 1.48 -7.88 4.85
CA VAL A 128 2.30 -8.95 4.28
C VAL A 128 3.76 -8.90 4.72
N SER A 129 4.13 -7.94 5.55
CA SER A 129 5.47 -7.86 6.11
C SER A 129 5.77 -9.04 7.04
N LEU A 130 7.03 -9.50 7.02
CA LEU A 130 7.49 -10.63 7.82
C LEU A 130 7.36 -10.38 9.34
N ASN A 131 7.38 -9.13 9.78
CA ASN A 131 7.16 -8.80 11.18
C ASN A 131 5.74 -9.14 11.66
N GLN A 132 4.76 -9.30 10.74
CA GLN A 132 3.39 -9.71 11.03
C GLN A 132 3.17 -11.23 11.02
N ARG A 133 4.21 -12.05 10.83
CA ARG A 133 4.08 -13.52 10.78
C ARG A 133 3.47 -14.13 12.03
N GLY A 134 3.76 -13.59 13.20
CA GLY A 134 3.16 -14.01 14.46
C GLY A 134 1.66 -13.75 14.54
N CYS A 135 1.17 -12.79 13.78
CA CYS A 135 -0.20 -12.28 13.78
C CYS A 135 -1.06 -12.84 12.66
N MET A 136 -0.45 -13.40 11.60
CA MET A 136 -1.10 -13.79 10.37
C MET A 136 -0.86 -15.23 9.99
N ARG A 137 -1.81 -15.82 9.30
CA ARG A 137 -1.65 -17.08 8.56
C ARG A 137 -1.71 -16.74 7.08
N TYR A 138 -0.74 -17.23 6.32
CA TYR A 138 -0.64 -17.05 4.88
C TYR A 138 -0.79 -18.36 4.15
N THR A 139 -1.47 -18.36 3.00
CA THR A 139 -1.60 -19.51 2.10
C THR A 139 -1.54 -19.04 0.67
N LEU A 140 -0.71 -19.69 -0.14
CA LEU A 140 -0.64 -19.43 -1.58
C LEU A 140 -1.82 -20.14 -2.27
N GLU A 141 -2.51 -19.42 -3.17
CA GLU A 141 -3.51 -20.01 -4.05
C GLU A 141 -2.84 -21.01 -4.99
N ARG A 142 -3.54 -22.13 -5.25
CA ARG A 142 -2.98 -23.21 -6.08
C ARG A 142 -2.72 -22.69 -7.50
N ILE A 143 -1.46 -22.78 -7.92
CA ILE A 143 -1.04 -22.49 -9.29
C ILE A 143 -1.38 -23.70 -10.16
N LYS A 144 -2.09 -23.49 -11.27
CA LYS A 144 -2.41 -24.56 -12.22
C LYS A 144 -1.15 -24.96 -12.98
N ALA A 145 -0.80 -26.24 -12.93
CA ALA A 145 0.35 -26.76 -13.67
C ALA A 145 0.16 -26.55 -15.20
N GLY A 146 1.24 -26.15 -15.88
CA GLY A 146 1.25 -25.98 -17.34
C GLY A 146 0.71 -24.62 -17.84
N HIS A 147 0.27 -23.75 -16.97
CA HIS A 147 -0.09 -22.38 -17.32
C HIS A 147 0.95 -21.39 -16.76
N PRO A 148 1.37 -20.37 -17.54
CA PRO A 148 2.20 -19.32 -16.99
C PRO A 148 1.44 -18.63 -15.85
N THR A 149 2.12 -18.42 -14.73
CA THR A 149 1.53 -17.73 -13.57
C THR A 149 1.51 -16.24 -13.87
N GLU A 150 0.33 -15.70 -14.18
CA GLU A 150 0.16 -14.26 -14.41
C GLU A 150 0.40 -13.46 -13.13
N ARG A 151 0.06 -14.02 -11.96
CA ARG A 151 0.23 -13.39 -10.65
C ARG A 151 0.22 -14.44 -9.54
N TYR A 152 0.93 -14.16 -8.46
CA TYR A 152 0.75 -14.92 -7.22
C TYR A 152 -0.41 -14.32 -6.43
N VAL A 153 -1.22 -15.17 -5.81
CA VAL A 153 -2.30 -14.75 -4.90
C VAL A 153 -2.04 -15.37 -3.54
N ILE A 154 -1.76 -14.52 -2.55
CA ILE A 154 -1.59 -14.95 -1.17
C ILE A 154 -2.84 -14.56 -0.39
N HIS A 155 -3.52 -15.56 0.15
CA HIS A 155 -4.57 -15.36 1.13
C HIS A 155 -3.96 -15.16 2.50
N PHE A 156 -4.46 -14.20 3.26
CA PHE A 156 -4.07 -13.99 4.64
C PHE A 156 -5.28 -13.94 5.56
N SER A 157 -5.08 -14.31 6.81
CA SER A 157 -6.07 -14.16 7.88
C SER A 157 -5.36 -13.96 9.21
N THR A 158 -5.97 -13.17 10.10
CA THR A 158 -5.41 -12.93 11.43
C THR A 158 -5.38 -14.19 12.27
N ARG A 159 -4.29 -14.36 13.03
CA ARG A 159 -4.06 -15.42 14.02
C ARG A 159 -3.83 -14.75 15.39
N LEU A 160 -4.91 -14.24 15.97
CA LEU A 160 -4.86 -13.48 17.21
C LEU A 160 -5.00 -14.39 18.43
N ASN A 161 -4.26 -14.07 19.47
CA ASN A 161 -4.38 -14.62 20.82
C ASN A 161 -4.10 -13.53 21.86
N GLN A 162 -4.28 -13.83 23.13
CA GLN A 162 -4.06 -12.85 24.22
C GLN A 162 -2.63 -12.33 24.32
N GLN A 163 -1.65 -13.10 23.83
CA GLN A 163 -0.24 -12.75 23.94
C GLN A 163 0.23 -11.84 22.81
N ASN A 164 -0.32 -11.98 21.61
CA ASN A 164 0.16 -11.26 20.42
C ASN A 164 -0.76 -10.10 19.94
N ILE A 165 -2.00 -10.01 20.47
CA ILE A 165 -3.01 -9.08 19.94
C ILE A 165 -2.56 -7.61 19.99
N GLN A 166 -1.74 -7.24 21.00
CA GLN A 166 -1.24 -5.86 21.17
C GLN A 166 -0.20 -5.49 20.12
N ASP A 167 0.55 -6.47 19.62
CA ASP A 167 1.64 -6.28 18.67
C ASP A 167 1.18 -6.43 17.22
N CYS A 168 -0.08 -6.85 17.01
CA CYS A 168 -0.62 -7.10 15.69
C CYS A 168 -1.19 -5.83 15.05
N LEU A 169 -0.84 -5.60 13.79
CA LEU A 169 -1.39 -4.51 12.98
C LEU A 169 -2.94 -4.58 12.90
N LEU A 170 -3.47 -5.79 12.70
CA LEU A 170 -4.90 -6.03 12.67
C LEU A 170 -5.33 -6.76 13.95
N GLN A 171 -5.99 -6.05 14.84
CA GLN A 171 -6.44 -6.56 16.15
C GLN A 171 -7.85 -7.20 16.11
N GLU A 172 -8.40 -7.40 14.90
CA GLU A 172 -9.71 -7.98 14.65
C GLU A 172 -9.57 -9.22 13.75
N LYS A 173 -10.56 -10.14 13.76
CA LYS A 173 -10.58 -11.32 12.89
C LYS A 173 -10.72 -10.92 11.42
N SER A 174 -9.63 -10.45 10.86
CA SER A 174 -9.55 -9.95 9.49
C SER A 174 -9.06 -11.03 8.53
N LYS A 175 -9.40 -10.90 7.26
CA LYS A 175 -8.92 -11.76 6.17
C LYS A 175 -8.82 -10.96 4.88
N GLY A 176 -7.98 -11.43 3.97
CA GLY A 176 -7.81 -10.76 2.68
C GLY A 176 -7.00 -11.55 1.69
N ARG A 177 -6.69 -10.90 0.59
CA ARG A 177 -5.86 -11.43 -0.49
C ARG A 177 -4.90 -10.37 -0.97
N VAL A 178 -3.71 -10.79 -1.33
CA VAL A 178 -2.68 -9.95 -1.96
C VAL A 178 -2.33 -10.56 -3.30
N PHE A 179 -2.30 -9.73 -4.33
CA PHE A 179 -1.95 -10.11 -5.69
C PHE A 179 -0.57 -9.52 -6.00
N ILE A 180 0.37 -10.39 -6.38
CA ILE A 180 1.77 -10.05 -6.53
C ILE A 180 2.20 -10.39 -7.97
N ASP A 181 2.86 -9.46 -8.63
CA ASP A 181 3.49 -9.68 -9.92
C ASP A 181 4.71 -10.59 -9.78
N PRO A 182 4.79 -11.73 -10.50
CA PRO A 182 5.90 -12.66 -10.37
C PRO A 182 7.25 -12.13 -10.85
N ALA A 183 7.25 -11.16 -11.79
CA ALA A 183 8.47 -10.62 -12.38
C ALA A 183 9.12 -9.57 -11.49
N THR A 184 8.31 -8.67 -10.94
CA THR A 184 8.78 -7.55 -10.12
C THR A 184 8.72 -7.85 -8.63
N MET A 185 7.93 -8.83 -8.21
CA MET A 185 7.59 -9.11 -6.81
C MET A 185 6.93 -7.92 -6.11
N GLU A 186 6.17 -7.13 -6.87
CA GLU A 186 5.42 -6.00 -6.36
C GLU A 186 3.95 -6.35 -6.13
N ILE A 187 3.35 -5.72 -5.13
CA ILE A 187 1.92 -5.85 -4.89
C ILE A 187 1.17 -4.99 -5.89
N THR A 188 0.30 -5.63 -6.69
CA THR A 188 -0.54 -4.95 -7.68
C THR A 188 -1.94 -4.65 -7.16
N HIS A 189 -2.44 -5.48 -6.24
CA HIS A 189 -3.77 -5.35 -5.66
C HIS A 189 -3.84 -5.99 -4.27
N LEU A 190 -4.61 -5.38 -3.39
CA LEU A 190 -4.88 -5.88 -2.04
C LEU A 190 -6.36 -5.79 -1.72
N GLU A 191 -6.89 -6.85 -1.12
CA GLU A 191 -8.24 -6.90 -0.57
C GLU A 191 -8.17 -7.22 0.93
N LEU A 192 -8.91 -6.49 1.74
CA LEU A 192 -9.00 -6.70 3.19
C LEU A 192 -10.44 -6.63 3.64
N THR A 193 -10.87 -7.61 4.42
CA THR A 193 -12.18 -7.62 5.09
C THR A 193 -11.96 -7.72 6.59
N THR A 194 -12.51 -6.75 7.33
CA THR A 194 -12.45 -6.69 8.80
C THR A 194 -13.87 -6.63 9.35
N PRO A 195 -14.24 -7.37 10.41
CA PRO A 195 -15.55 -7.26 11.04
C PRO A 195 -15.72 -5.87 11.67
N ARG A 196 -16.97 -5.39 11.68
CA ARG A 196 -17.35 -4.16 12.39
C ARG A 196 -18.14 -4.53 13.63
N HIS A 197 -17.71 -3.99 14.74
CA HIS A 197 -18.36 -4.16 16.04
C HIS A 197 -19.01 -2.86 16.49
N VAL A 198 -20.14 -2.96 17.16
CA VAL A 198 -20.75 -1.88 17.93
C VAL A 198 -20.85 -2.32 19.38
N ILE A 199 -20.78 -1.35 20.28
CA ILE A 199 -21.02 -1.57 21.70
C ILE A 199 -22.53 -1.71 21.89
N ILE A 200 -22.97 -2.78 22.53
CA ILE A 200 -24.39 -2.98 22.84
C ILE A 200 -24.76 -2.04 24.00
N PRO A 201 -25.77 -1.16 23.82
CA PRO A 201 -26.21 -0.27 24.88
C PRO A 201 -26.61 -1.07 26.15
N GLY A 202 -26.19 -0.57 27.31
CA GLY A 202 -26.44 -1.22 28.60
C GLY A 202 -25.48 -2.34 28.97
N SER A 203 -24.51 -2.69 28.11
CA SER A 203 -23.45 -3.66 28.44
C SER A 203 -22.07 -3.05 28.21
N ALA A 204 -21.29 -2.90 29.27
CA ALA A 204 -19.95 -2.31 29.18
C ALA A 204 -18.97 -3.13 28.30
N TYR A 205 -19.26 -4.42 28.05
CA TYR A 205 -18.32 -5.34 27.40
C TYR A 205 -18.92 -6.11 26.21
N ALA A 206 -20.24 -6.08 26.04
CA ALA A 206 -20.83 -6.81 24.93
C ALA A 206 -20.66 -6.04 23.62
N ARG A 207 -20.04 -6.68 22.65
CA ARG A 207 -19.88 -6.18 21.28
C ARG A 207 -20.65 -7.09 20.32
N ALA A 208 -21.45 -6.50 19.46
CA ALA A 208 -22.09 -7.23 18.38
C ALA A 208 -21.40 -6.94 17.05
N VAL A 209 -21.26 -7.97 16.21
CA VAL A 209 -20.83 -7.79 14.83
C VAL A 209 -22.02 -7.27 14.03
N VAL A 210 -21.94 -6.03 13.54
CA VAL A 210 -23.02 -5.38 12.75
C VAL A 210 -22.75 -5.38 11.26
N GLY A 211 -21.62 -5.92 10.85
CA GLY A 211 -21.23 -5.97 9.44
C GLY A 211 -19.73 -6.12 9.27
N LYS A 212 -19.25 -5.66 8.13
CA LYS A 212 -17.83 -5.72 7.77
C LYS A 212 -17.36 -4.40 7.18
N ARG A 213 -16.08 -4.14 7.30
CA ARG A 213 -15.37 -3.18 6.48
C ARG A 213 -14.66 -3.94 5.38
N GLU A 214 -14.87 -3.54 4.16
CA GLU A 214 -14.15 -4.01 2.98
C GLU A 214 -13.24 -2.89 2.52
N LEU A 215 -11.99 -3.21 2.25
CA LEU A 215 -10.97 -2.31 1.72
C LEU A 215 -10.33 -2.98 0.52
N THR A 216 -10.18 -2.23 -0.58
CA THR A 216 -9.36 -2.65 -1.70
C THR A 216 -8.38 -1.55 -2.05
N VAL A 217 -7.16 -1.92 -2.43
CA VAL A 217 -6.12 -1.01 -2.89
C VAL A 217 -5.56 -1.55 -4.20
N ASP A 218 -5.63 -0.74 -5.24
CA ASP A 218 -4.94 -0.98 -6.50
C ASP A 218 -3.65 -0.17 -6.53
N TYR A 219 -2.55 -0.80 -6.90
CA TYR A 219 -1.23 -0.18 -7.00
C TYR A 219 -0.82 -0.04 -8.46
N ALA A 220 -0.07 1.00 -8.77
CA ALA A 220 0.51 1.25 -10.09
C ALA A 220 1.96 1.74 -9.95
N PRO A 221 2.84 1.45 -10.92
CA PRO A 221 4.20 1.94 -10.91
C PRO A 221 4.25 3.46 -11.09
N VAL A 222 5.06 4.11 -10.26
CA VAL A 222 5.34 5.55 -10.28
C VAL A 222 6.84 5.73 -10.22
N VAL A 223 7.38 6.54 -11.13
CA VAL A 223 8.81 6.88 -11.15
C VAL A 223 9.04 8.16 -10.34
N LEU A 224 9.87 8.06 -9.31
CA LEU A 224 10.32 9.18 -8.48
C LEU A 224 11.85 9.16 -8.40
N ASP A 225 12.51 10.21 -8.87
CA ASP A 225 13.99 10.32 -8.91
C ASP A 225 14.73 9.20 -9.67
N GLY A 226 14.07 8.58 -10.64
CA GLY A 226 14.63 7.47 -11.40
C GLY A 226 14.33 6.09 -10.80
N ASP A 227 13.89 6.00 -9.56
CA ASP A 227 13.42 4.78 -8.93
C ASP A 227 11.92 4.55 -9.19
N THR A 228 11.52 3.29 -9.33
CA THR A 228 10.12 2.92 -9.52
C THR A 228 9.53 2.39 -8.22
N PHE A 229 8.44 3.00 -7.78
CA PHE A 229 7.66 2.59 -6.62
C PHE A 229 6.25 2.22 -7.04
N TRP A 230 5.70 1.15 -6.49
CA TRP A 230 4.29 0.80 -6.71
C TRP A 230 3.43 1.50 -5.68
N MET A 231 2.73 2.54 -6.13
CA MET A 231 1.97 3.45 -5.30
C MET A 231 0.48 3.20 -5.45
N PRO A 232 -0.35 3.46 -4.43
CA PRO A 232 -1.79 3.38 -4.55
C PRO A 232 -2.31 4.25 -5.69
N SER A 233 -3.02 3.65 -6.64
CA SER A 233 -3.73 4.37 -7.71
C SER A 233 -5.19 4.58 -7.37
N THR A 234 -5.79 3.60 -6.68
CA THR A 234 -7.16 3.64 -6.21
C THR A 234 -7.28 2.95 -4.86
N ILE A 235 -8.01 3.56 -3.94
CA ILE A 235 -8.40 2.94 -2.67
C ILE A 235 -9.91 2.99 -2.58
N THR A 236 -10.56 1.85 -2.38
CA THR A 236 -12.00 1.79 -2.10
C THR A 236 -12.26 1.19 -0.73
N SER A 237 -13.22 1.75 -0.02
CA SER A 237 -13.68 1.17 1.25
C SER A 237 -15.19 1.27 1.36
N ARG A 238 -15.78 0.22 1.92
CA ARG A 238 -17.18 0.16 2.27
C ARG A 238 -17.32 -0.34 3.71
N SER A 239 -18.14 0.31 4.50
CA SER A 239 -18.25 -0.02 5.91
C SER A 239 -19.62 0.31 6.45
N VAL A 240 -20.00 -0.36 7.53
CA VAL A 240 -21.11 0.02 8.39
C VAL A 240 -20.61 1.04 9.40
N SER A 241 -21.33 2.15 9.61
CA SER A 241 -21.03 3.14 10.64
C SER A 241 -22.25 3.36 11.56
N GLY A 242 -21.98 3.91 12.74
CA GLY A 242 -23.00 4.19 13.75
C GLY A 242 -23.07 3.14 14.87
N SER A 243 -23.73 3.52 15.95
CA SER A 243 -23.95 2.69 17.14
C SER A 243 -25.29 1.97 17.15
N ASP A 244 -26.21 2.35 16.23
CA ASP A 244 -27.53 1.74 16.13
C ASP A 244 -27.42 0.43 15.34
N THR A 245 -27.72 -0.69 16.02
CA THR A 245 -27.72 -2.02 15.43
C THR A 245 -28.93 -2.29 14.54
N PHE A 246 -30.04 -1.54 14.72
CA PHE A 246 -31.26 -1.73 13.96
C PHE A 246 -31.28 -0.91 12.67
N HIS A 247 -30.62 0.25 12.67
CA HIS A 247 -30.54 1.15 11.52
C HIS A 247 -29.10 1.57 11.23
N PRO A 248 -28.23 0.61 10.88
CA PRO A 248 -26.83 0.93 10.63
C PRO A 248 -26.69 1.83 9.41
N THR A 249 -25.93 2.89 9.55
CA THR A 249 -25.53 3.72 8.42
C THR A 249 -24.41 3.05 7.65
N LEU A 250 -24.62 2.87 6.36
CA LEU A 250 -23.58 2.41 5.44
C LEU A 250 -22.83 3.61 4.86
N TRP A 251 -21.54 3.50 4.79
CA TRP A 251 -20.72 4.47 4.08
C TRP A 251 -19.72 3.79 3.16
N SER A 252 -19.42 4.47 2.08
CA SER A 252 -18.40 4.06 1.14
C SER A 252 -17.58 5.25 0.69
N TYR A 253 -16.34 5.03 0.32
CA TYR A 253 -15.55 6.01 -0.40
C TYR A 253 -14.67 5.33 -1.45
N ARG A 254 -14.30 6.10 -2.46
CA ARG A 254 -13.28 5.77 -3.44
C ARG A 254 -12.33 6.94 -3.56
N ALA A 255 -11.08 6.73 -3.21
CA ALA A 255 -9.99 7.66 -3.43
C ALA A 255 -9.22 7.27 -4.70
N THR A 256 -8.87 8.24 -5.52
CA THR A 256 -8.04 8.08 -6.72
C THR A 256 -6.85 9.00 -6.60
N TYR A 257 -5.65 8.47 -6.82
CA TYR A 257 -4.38 9.18 -6.71
C TYR A 257 -3.74 9.31 -8.09
N ARG A 258 -3.23 10.50 -8.40
CA ARG A 258 -2.62 10.82 -9.70
C ARG A 258 -1.51 11.84 -9.52
N ASN A 259 -0.65 11.99 -10.54
CA ASN A 259 0.36 13.04 -10.60
C ASN A 259 1.27 13.04 -9.36
N TYR A 260 1.91 11.90 -9.13
CA TYR A 260 2.87 11.75 -8.04
C TYR A 260 4.13 12.57 -8.32
N HIS A 261 4.55 13.36 -7.34
CA HIS A 261 5.74 14.20 -7.39
C HIS A 261 6.53 14.09 -6.10
N ARG A 262 7.85 14.14 -6.21
CA ARG A 262 8.72 14.30 -5.05
C ARG A 262 8.49 15.67 -4.41
N LEU A 263 8.45 15.72 -3.08
CA LEU A 263 8.45 16.96 -2.32
C LEU A 263 9.88 17.47 -2.17
N GLU A 264 10.24 18.51 -2.93
CA GLU A 264 11.51 19.21 -2.79
C GLU A 264 11.36 20.36 -1.79
N VAL A 265 12.13 20.32 -0.70
CA VAL A 265 12.23 21.46 0.22
C VAL A 265 13.44 22.29 -0.19
N LYS A 266 13.20 23.42 -0.86
CA LYS A 266 14.25 24.39 -1.18
C LYS A 266 14.40 25.36 -0.02
N TRP A 267 15.47 25.24 0.74
CA TRP A 267 15.83 26.24 1.74
C TRP A 267 16.49 27.42 1.05
N ARG A 268 15.92 28.59 1.18
CA ARG A 268 16.59 29.85 0.81
C ARG A 268 16.98 30.54 2.11
N ILE A 269 18.28 30.53 2.42
CA ILE A 269 18.82 31.40 3.46
C ILE A 269 18.71 32.82 2.89
N VAL A 270 17.84 33.63 3.46
CA VAL A 270 17.81 35.08 3.18
C VAL A 270 18.85 35.70 4.10
N PRO A 271 20.02 36.15 3.60
CA PRO A 271 21.00 36.85 4.43
C PRO A 271 20.42 38.21 4.81
N GLY A 272 20.33 38.51 6.07
CA GLY A 272 20.08 39.84 6.57
C GLY A 272 18.66 40.15 6.99
N SER A 273 18.26 39.66 8.13
CA SER A 273 17.51 40.47 9.08
C SER A 273 18.32 40.45 10.38
N GLU A 274 19.24 41.39 10.51
CA GLU A 274 19.81 41.68 11.82
C GLU A 274 18.66 41.94 12.80
N PRO A 275 18.67 41.35 14.01
CA PRO A 275 17.67 41.67 15.00
C PRO A 275 17.85 43.16 15.33
N THR A 276 16.86 43.96 14.98
CA THR A 276 16.76 45.38 15.41
C THR A 276 16.81 45.36 16.93
N SER A 277 17.96 45.73 17.50
CA SER A 277 18.12 45.91 18.93
C SER A 277 17.14 47.01 19.38
N GLN A 278 15.99 46.62 19.92
CA GLN A 278 15.12 47.50 20.66
C GLN A 278 15.92 48.06 21.87
N LYS A 279 16.41 49.27 21.72
CA LYS A 279 16.92 50.09 22.81
C LYS A 279 15.80 50.22 23.86
N ARG A 280 15.91 49.51 24.95
CA ARG A 280 15.07 49.80 26.14
C ARG A 280 15.50 51.16 26.68
N ASP A 281 14.65 52.13 26.49
CA ASP A 281 14.72 53.36 27.24
C ASP A 281 14.41 53.04 28.70
N VAL A 282 15.45 53.03 29.49
CA VAL A 282 15.36 52.98 30.96
C VAL A 282 14.99 54.41 31.40
N GLY A 283 13.68 54.66 31.54
CA GLY A 283 13.17 55.85 32.20
C GLY A 283 13.61 55.84 33.67
N HIS A 284 14.43 56.82 34.04
CA HIS A 284 14.77 57.14 35.40
C HIS A 284 13.51 57.66 36.14
N PRO A 285 13.17 57.20 37.34
CA PRO A 285 12.21 57.88 38.18
C PRO A 285 12.95 59.03 38.91
N GLY A 286 12.64 60.23 38.51
CA GLY A 286 13.05 61.45 39.25
C GLY A 286 12.03 61.81 40.31
N SER A 287 12.53 61.91 41.51
CA SER A 287 12.05 62.67 42.72
C SER A 287 10.57 62.99 42.84
#